data_e5efa8631a39246517b118a4296a4577
#
_entry.id   e5efa8631a39246517b118a4296a4577
#
_cell.length_a   1.000
_cell.length_b   1.000
_cell.length_c   1.000
_cell.angle_alpha   90.00
_cell.angle_beta   90.00
_cell.angle_gamma   90.00
#
_symmetry.space_group_name_H-M   'P 1'
#
loop_
_entity.id
_entity.type
_entity.pdbx_description
1 polymer ?
#
loop_
_entity_poly.entity_id
_entity_poly.type
_entity_poly.pdbx_seq_one_letter_code
_entity_poly.pdbx_strand_id
1 'polypeptide(L)'
;MSEQIDSTHMTPEQLRQAGELLYGTQWQTDFARAIEVDARRVRQWLSGDRPIPKGLWTEVIELLNSNSKNTAAYAENLQQVFDSIKKQA
;
A
#
# COMPACT_ATOMS: atom_id res chain seq x y z
N MET A 1 12.37 -6.78 -20.24
CA MET A 1 12.18 -6.70 -19.77
C MET A 1 11.86 -6.73 -19.11
N SER A 2 11.88 -6.78 -18.81
CA SER A 2 11.60 -6.61 -18.10
C SER A 2 11.21 -6.39 -17.43
N GLU A 3 11.20 -6.26 -17.27
CA GLU A 3 10.86 -5.85 -16.60
C GLU A 3 10.34 -5.68 -15.87
N GLN A 4 10.45 -5.51 -16.32
CA GLN A 4 10.11 -5.27 -15.57
C GLN A 4 9.40 -5.11 -14.50
N ILE A 5 8.86 -5.72 -14.45
CA ILE A 5 7.97 -5.62 -13.31
C ILE A 5 8.80 -5.62 -12.06
N ASP A 6 8.77 -4.54 -11.35
CA ASP A 6 9.46 -4.47 -10.09
C ASP A 6 8.55 -5.06 -9.01
N SER A 7 8.69 -6.35 -8.75
CA SER A 7 7.85 -7.05 -7.79
C SER A 7 8.12 -6.62 -6.35
N THR A 8 9.11 -5.77 -6.13
CA THR A 8 9.40 -5.27 -4.78
C THR A 8 8.50 -4.09 -4.40
N HIS A 9 7.77 -3.54 -5.36
CA HIS A 9 6.83 -2.46 -5.08
C HIS A 9 5.44 -3.00 -4.80
N MET A 10 4.71 -2.29 -3.93
CA MET A 10 3.31 -2.60 -3.73
C MET A 10 2.56 -2.36 -5.03
N THR A 11 1.55 -3.20 -5.31
CA THR A 11 0.74 -3.00 -6.51
C THR A 11 -0.40 -2.01 -6.22
N PRO A 12 -0.92 -1.35 -7.27
CA PRO A 12 -2.09 -0.49 -7.07
C PRO A 12 -3.27 -1.21 -6.43
N GLU A 13 -3.48 -2.48 -6.78
CA GLU A 13 -4.58 -3.24 -6.19
C GLU A 13 -4.38 -3.46 -4.70
N GLN A 14 -3.17 -3.77 -4.28
CA GLN A 14 -2.88 -3.93 -2.86
C GLN A 14 -3.11 -2.62 -2.11
N LEU A 15 -2.71 -1.50 -2.71
CA LEU A 15 -2.92 -0.20 -2.10
C LEU A 15 -4.41 0.11 -1.99
N ARG A 16 -5.17 -0.16 -3.06
CA ARG A 16 -6.60 0.11 -3.04
C ARG A 16 -7.31 -0.71 -1.95
N GLN A 17 -6.98 -1.99 -1.85
CA GLN A 17 -7.59 -2.83 -0.83
C GLN A 17 -7.30 -2.32 0.57
N ALA A 18 -6.05 -1.93 0.82
CA ALA A 18 -5.68 -1.41 2.13
C ALA A 18 -6.44 -0.11 2.41
N GLY A 19 -6.50 0.77 1.44
CA GLY A 19 -7.17 2.05 1.63
C GLY A 19 -8.65 1.87 1.91
N GLU A 20 -9.30 0.99 1.18
CA GLU A 20 -10.73 0.76 1.38
C GLU A 20 -11.01 0.12 2.74
N LEU A 21 -10.15 -0.78 3.18
CA LEU A 21 -10.30 -1.37 4.51
C LEU A 21 -10.13 -0.32 5.61
N LEU A 22 -9.23 0.62 5.39
CA LEU A 22 -8.96 1.64 6.40
C LEU A 22 -10.03 2.72 6.46
N TYR A 23 -10.47 3.20 5.30
CA TYR A 23 -11.27 4.43 5.24
C TYR A 23 -12.53 4.32 4.38
N GLY A 24 -12.81 3.17 3.79
CA GLY A 24 -14.00 3.01 2.96
C GLY A 24 -13.75 3.41 1.52
N THR A 25 -14.85 3.61 0.77
CA THR A 25 -14.74 3.81 -0.68
C THR A 25 -14.08 5.12 -1.07
N GLN A 26 -14.12 6.11 -0.19
CA GLN A 26 -13.48 7.41 -0.46
C GLN A 26 -12.21 7.56 0.37
N TRP A 27 -11.37 6.57 0.27
CA TRP A 27 -10.20 6.46 1.13
C TRP A 27 -9.02 7.34 0.72
N GLN A 28 -9.01 7.83 -0.51
CA GLN A 28 -7.77 8.39 -1.06
C GLN A 28 -7.30 9.64 -0.33
N THR A 29 -8.24 10.54 -0.03
CA THR A 29 -7.88 11.77 0.66
C THR A 29 -7.45 11.52 2.10
N ASP A 30 -8.19 10.66 2.80
CA ASP A 30 -7.84 10.34 4.18
C ASP A 30 -6.52 9.61 4.27
N PHE A 31 -6.29 8.69 3.34
CA PHE A 31 -5.02 7.97 3.30
C PHE A 31 -3.86 8.92 3.02
N ALA A 32 -4.03 9.79 2.05
CA ALA A 32 -2.98 10.75 1.71
C ALA A 32 -2.64 11.63 2.93
N ARG A 33 -3.67 12.05 3.65
CA ARG A 33 -3.44 12.85 4.85
C ARG A 33 -2.69 12.05 5.92
N ALA A 34 -3.03 10.78 6.07
CA ALA A 34 -2.40 9.96 7.09
C ALA A 34 -0.90 9.77 6.85
N ILE A 35 -0.49 9.69 5.59
CA ILE A 35 0.92 9.51 5.27
C ILE A 35 1.58 10.82 4.80
N GLU A 36 0.85 11.92 4.90
CA GLU A 36 1.38 13.27 4.65
C GLU A 36 1.84 13.47 3.21
N VAL A 37 1.05 12.99 2.26
CA VAL A 37 1.28 13.25 0.85
C VAL A 37 0.04 13.88 0.23
N ASP A 38 0.22 14.44 -0.96
CA ASP A 38 -0.88 15.00 -1.72
C ASP A 38 -1.76 13.88 -2.27
N ALA A 39 -3.09 14.06 -2.20
CA ALA A 39 -4.01 13.07 -2.75
C ALA A 39 -3.76 12.81 -4.23
N ARG A 40 -3.26 13.81 -4.96
CA ARG A 40 -2.88 13.62 -6.36
C ARG A 40 -1.83 12.54 -6.50
N ARG A 41 -0.87 12.48 -5.57
CA ARG A 41 0.16 11.46 -5.60
C ARG A 41 -0.44 10.07 -5.47
N VAL A 42 -1.41 9.92 -4.57
CA VAL A 42 -2.09 8.63 -4.41
C VAL A 42 -2.77 8.23 -5.71
N ARG A 43 -3.43 9.16 -6.38
CA ARG A 43 -4.08 8.86 -7.65
C ARG A 43 -3.07 8.45 -8.72
N GLN A 44 -1.89 9.06 -8.71
CA GLN A 44 -0.84 8.70 -9.67
C GLN A 44 -0.32 7.29 -9.41
N TRP A 45 -0.24 6.89 -8.16
CA TRP A 45 0.15 5.52 -7.84
C TRP A 45 -0.90 4.53 -8.34
N LEU A 46 -2.18 4.86 -8.17
CA LEU A 46 -3.26 3.96 -8.57
C LEU A 46 -3.36 3.83 -10.09
N SER A 47 -3.07 4.90 -10.80
CA SER A 47 -3.15 4.87 -12.27
C SER A 47 -1.91 4.26 -12.91
N GLY A 48 -0.84 4.10 -12.15
CA GLY A 48 0.40 3.61 -12.70
C GLY A 48 1.32 4.68 -13.26
N ASP A 49 0.92 5.96 -13.14
CA ASP A 49 1.77 7.04 -13.61
C ASP A 49 3.07 7.16 -12.84
N ARG A 50 3.04 6.75 -11.58
CA ARG A 50 4.23 6.73 -10.74
C ARG A 50 4.29 5.43 -9.97
N PRO A 51 5.47 4.86 -9.79
CA PRO A 51 5.59 3.65 -8.99
C PRO A 51 5.32 3.96 -7.52
N ILE A 52 4.72 3.00 -6.83
CA ILE A 52 4.46 3.14 -5.40
C ILE A 52 5.80 2.96 -4.67
N PRO A 53 6.20 3.91 -3.82
CA PRO A 53 7.49 3.80 -3.13
C PRO A 53 7.57 2.56 -2.24
N LYS A 54 8.76 1.98 -2.15
CA LYS A 54 8.95 0.80 -1.31
C LYS A 54 8.65 1.08 0.16
N GLY A 55 8.95 2.30 0.61
CA GLY A 55 8.67 2.65 1.99
C GLY A 55 7.21 2.60 2.35
N LEU A 56 6.33 2.62 1.36
CA LEU A 56 4.90 2.59 1.63
C LEU A 56 4.46 1.26 2.24
N TRP A 57 5.18 0.18 1.98
CA TRP A 57 4.88 -1.10 2.63
C TRP A 57 4.75 -0.95 4.14
N THR A 58 5.76 -0.34 4.75
CA THR A 58 5.79 -0.18 6.20
C THR A 58 4.66 0.72 6.67
N GLU A 59 4.46 1.84 5.99
CA GLU A 59 3.43 2.78 6.41
C GLU A 59 2.04 2.17 6.33
N VAL A 60 1.75 1.46 5.24
CA VAL A 60 0.43 0.85 5.08
C VAL A 60 0.22 -0.24 6.12
N ILE A 61 1.22 -1.09 6.34
CA ILE A 61 1.10 -2.17 7.30
C ILE A 61 0.86 -1.60 8.71
N GLU A 62 1.58 -0.54 9.06
CA GLU A 62 1.39 0.08 10.37
C GLU A 62 0.00 0.67 10.53
N LEU A 63 -0.51 1.33 9.50
CA LEU A 63 -1.86 1.87 9.55
C LEU A 63 -2.89 0.76 9.74
N LEU A 64 -2.74 -0.33 9.01
CA LEU A 64 -3.67 -1.44 9.12
C LEU A 64 -3.64 -2.06 10.51
N ASN A 65 -2.43 -2.24 11.06
CA ASN A 65 -2.28 -2.83 12.38
C ASN A 65 -2.86 -1.95 13.48
N SER A 66 -2.80 -0.64 13.31
CA SER A 66 -3.25 0.27 14.36
C SER A 66 -4.73 0.60 14.26
N ASN A 67 -5.41 0.16 13.20
CA ASN A 67 -6.78 0.59 12.96
C ASN A 67 -7.83 -0.32 13.58
N SER A 68 -7.90 -1.58 13.15
CA SER A 68 -8.93 -2.45 13.68
C SER A 68 -8.56 -3.91 13.48
N LYS A 69 -9.31 -4.78 14.14
CA LYS A 69 -9.09 -6.20 14.00
C LYS A 69 -9.40 -6.69 12.57
N ASN A 70 -10.32 -6.02 11.90
CA ASN A 70 -10.69 -6.44 10.57
C ASN A 70 -9.56 -6.19 9.56
N THR A 71 -8.74 -5.16 9.81
CA THR A 71 -7.63 -4.87 8.92
C THR A 71 -6.37 -5.62 9.29
N ALA A 72 -6.30 -6.17 10.50
CA ALA A 72 -5.11 -6.86 10.96
C ALA A 72 -4.79 -8.08 10.11
N ALA A 73 -5.83 -8.81 9.67
CA ALA A 73 -5.60 -9.98 8.83
C ALA A 73 -4.95 -9.60 7.50
N TYR A 74 -5.39 -8.49 6.92
CA TYR A 74 -4.80 -8.05 5.67
C TYR A 74 -3.38 -7.51 5.89
N ALA A 75 -3.14 -6.85 7.02
CA ALA A 75 -1.81 -6.40 7.36
C ALA A 75 -0.84 -7.56 7.46
N GLU A 76 -1.29 -8.66 8.07
CA GLU A 76 -0.46 -9.85 8.18
C GLU A 76 -0.16 -10.44 6.81
N ASN A 77 -1.14 -10.46 5.94
CA ASN A 77 -0.94 -10.92 4.58
C ASN A 77 0.11 -10.09 3.86
N LEU A 78 0.00 -8.77 3.97
CA LEU A 78 0.97 -7.87 3.35
C LEU A 78 2.36 -8.06 3.95
N GLN A 79 2.42 -8.30 5.25
CA GLN A 79 3.70 -8.51 5.91
C GLN A 79 4.40 -9.74 5.36
N GLN A 80 3.64 -10.80 5.13
CA GLN A 80 4.21 -12.02 4.57
C GLN A 80 4.72 -11.79 3.15
N VAL A 81 3.96 -11.06 2.36
CA VAL A 81 4.40 -10.72 1.01
C VAL A 81 5.67 -9.89 1.05
N PHE A 82 5.70 -8.91 1.92
CA PHE A 82 6.86 -8.03 2.05
C PHE A 82 8.10 -8.80 2.50
N ASP A 83 7.93 -9.69 3.47
CA ASP A 83 9.05 -10.49 3.95
C ASP A 83 9.58 -11.42 2.86
N SER A 84 8.69 -11.95 2.05
CA SER A 84 9.08 -12.79 0.92
C SER A 84 9.90 -11.99 -0.09
N ILE A 85 9.48 -10.77 -0.36
CA ILE A 85 10.22 -9.89 -1.27
C ILE A 85 11.62 -9.61 -0.73
N LYS A 86 11.72 -9.33 0.57
CA LYS A 86 13.00 -9.04 1.19
C LYS A 86 13.96 -10.22 1.12
N LYS A 87 13.42 -11.43 1.24
CA LYS A 87 14.26 -12.61 1.16
C LYS A 87 14.83 -12.80 -0.23
N GLN A 88 14.12 -12.36 -1.24
CA GLN A 88 14.58 -12.49 -2.62
C GLN A 88 15.59 -11.43 -2.99
N ALA A 89 15.62 -10.35 -2.27
CA ALA A 89 16.59 -9.30 -2.52
C ALA A 89 17.92 -9.62 -1.85
#